data_6170bd168dfa963a4efcec714de3682a
#
_entry.id   6170bd168dfa963a4efcec714de3682a
#
_cell.length_a   1.000
_cell.length_b   1.000
_cell.length_c   1.000
_cell.angle_alpha   90.00
_cell.angle_beta   90.00
_cell.angle_gamma   90.00
#
_symmetry.space_group_name_H-M   'P 1'
#
loop_
_entity.id
_entity.type
_entity.pdbx_description
1 polymer ?
#
loop_
_entity_poly.entity_id
_entity_poly.type
_entity_poly.pdbx_seq_one_letter_code
_entity_poly.pdbx_strand_id
1 'polypeptide(L)'
;MFPAGLIVLLGTCTQVETGNAASASERTNVEVMIRQLNALEDTAHRSAQVADEPGQRFFLDYERLAGDIERIRHGLENYLSPSRAQPRDPVEIAGSYIKAQTGAP
;
A
#
# COMPACT_ATOMS: atom_id res chain seq x y z
N MET A 1 -11.84 -5.99 60.65
CA MET A 1 -11.64 -6.23 60.25
C MET A 1 -11.74 -6.11 59.25
N PHE A 2 -11.66 -5.66 58.33
CA PHE A 2 -11.53 -5.53 57.48
C PHE A 2 -11.61 -5.16 56.51
N PRO A 3 -11.48 -4.87 55.82
CA PRO A 3 -11.52 -4.74 54.99
C PRO A 3 -11.36 -4.45 54.01
N ALA A 4 -11.03 -4.16 53.41
CA ALA A 4 -10.72 -4.30 52.44
C ALA A 4 -11.20 -3.70 51.39
N GLY A 5 -11.09 -2.89 51.01
CA GLY A 5 -11.50 -2.36 49.98
C GLY A 5 -10.82 -2.47 48.84
N LEU A 6 -11.21 -3.20 48.04
CA LEU A 6 -10.59 -3.38 46.89
C LEU A 6 -10.94 -2.37 45.94
N ILE A 7 -10.13 -1.58 45.54
CA ILE A 7 -10.38 -0.64 44.57
C ILE A 7 -9.89 -1.03 43.29
N VAL A 8 -10.67 -1.35 42.46
CA VAL A 8 -10.26 -1.68 41.15
C VAL A 8 -10.27 -0.49 40.33
N LEU A 9 -9.17 -0.05 40.00
CA LEU A 9 -9.12 1.02 39.19
C LEU A 9 -9.07 0.61 37.83
N LEU A 10 -9.98 0.75 37.12
CA LEU A 10 -9.96 0.47 35.77
C LEU A 10 -9.45 1.52 35.04
N GLY A 11 -8.37 1.44 34.54
CA GLY A 11 -7.82 2.40 33.72
C GLY A 11 -8.44 2.35 32.43
N THR A 12 -9.14 3.28 32.10
CA THR A 12 -9.66 3.28 30.78
C THR A 12 -8.71 3.98 29.93
N CYS A 13 -8.29 3.38 28.99
CA CYS A 13 -7.49 3.96 28.00
C CYS A 13 -8.32 4.67 27.06
N THR A 14 -8.38 5.89 27.14
CA THR A 14 -9.10 6.60 26.15
C THR A 14 -8.18 6.97 25.09
N GLN A 15 -8.39 6.53 23.96
CA GLN A 15 -7.63 6.93 22.88
C GLN A 15 -8.22 8.10 22.30
N VAL A 16 -7.56 9.16 22.31
CA VAL A 16 -8.06 10.34 21.70
C VAL A 16 -7.64 10.34 20.29
N GLU A 17 -8.51 10.23 19.40
CA GLU A 17 -8.17 10.29 18.06
C GLU A 17 -8.33 11.64 17.60
N THR A 18 -7.34 12.28 17.19
CA THR A 18 -7.48 13.56 16.58
C THR A 18 -7.78 13.28 15.18
N GLY A 19 -8.70 13.89 14.66
CA GLY A 19 -9.27 13.59 13.43
C GLY A 19 -8.39 13.37 12.27
N ASN A 20 -7.25 13.95 12.20
CA ASN A 20 -6.45 13.78 11.04
C ASN A 20 -5.21 12.95 11.23
N ALA A 21 -5.03 12.41 12.37
CA ALA A 21 -3.82 11.67 12.60
C ALA A 21 -4.12 10.22 12.68
N ALA A 22 -3.35 9.44 12.04
CA ALA A 22 -3.49 8.02 12.14
C ALA A 22 -3.07 7.60 13.52
N SER A 23 -3.72 6.62 14.07
CA SER A 23 -3.33 6.06 15.35
C SER A 23 -1.98 5.37 15.16
N ALA A 24 -1.31 5.10 16.26
CA ALA A 24 -0.05 4.42 16.18
C ALA A 24 -0.18 3.06 15.53
N SER A 25 -1.24 2.36 15.83
CA SER A 25 -1.46 1.06 15.21
C SER A 25 -1.72 1.18 13.74
N GLU A 26 -2.50 2.14 13.36
CA GLU A 26 -2.78 2.29 11.96
C GLU A 26 -1.53 2.69 11.21
N ARG A 27 -0.73 3.57 11.80
CA ARG A 27 0.50 3.97 11.16
C ARG A 27 1.43 2.77 10.94
N THR A 28 1.53 1.90 11.93
CA THR A 28 2.33 0.72 11.79
C THR A 28 1.81 -0.17 10.69
N ASN A 29 0.51 -0.32 10.63
CA ASN A 29 -0.07 -1.17 9.60
C ASN A 29 0.15 -0.60 8.21
N VAL A 30 0.03 0.70 8.07
CA VAL A 30 0.26 1.31 6.78
C VAL A 30 1.73 1.16 6.38
N GLU A 31 2.63 1.29 7.34
CA GLU A 31 4.04 1.10 7.03
C GLU A 31 4.33 -0.32 6.60
N VAL A 32 3.65 -1.30 7.19
CA VAL A 32 3.81 -2.66 6.75
C VAL A 32 3.31 -2.81 5.32
N MET A 33 2.17 -2.20 5.01
CA MET A 33 1.65 -2.29 3.66
C MET A 33 2.60 -1.65 2.66
N ILE A 34 3.22 -0.55 3.03
CA ILE A 34 4.18 0.09 2.13
C ILE A 34 5.35 -0.85 1.87
N ARG A 35 5.84 -1.53 2.88
CA ARG A 35 6.93 -2.46 2.68
C ARG A 35 6.52 -3.63 1.80
N GLN A 36 5.30 -4.09 1.96
CA GLN A 36 4.81 -5.18 1.12
C GLN A 36 4.67 -4.72 -0.32
N LEU A 37 4.24 -3.50 -0.52
CA LEU A 37 4.13 -2.98 -1.87
C LEU A 37 5.50 -2.82 -2.52
N ASN A 38 6.48 -2.41 -1.74
CA ASN A 38 7.83 -2.34 -2.27
C ASN A 38 8.32 -3.72 -2.70
N ALA A 39 8.05 -4.74 -1.89
CA ALA A 39 8.47 -6.08 -2.24
C ALA A 39 7.73 -6.57 -3.47
N LEU A 40 6.47 -6.25 -3.57
CA LEU A 40 5.69 -6.65 -4.72
C LEU A 40 6.19 -5.96 -5.98
N GLU A 41 6.50 -4.70 -5.88
CA GLU A 41 7.02 -3.96 -7.02
C GLU A 41 8.34 -4.55 -7.49
N ASP A 42 9.21 -4.89 -6.55
CA ASP A 42 10.47 -5.52 -6.91
C ASP A 42 10.25 -6.85 -7.59
N THR A 43 9.31 -7.62 -7.12
CA THR A 43 8.99 -8.89 -7.75
C THR A 43 8.45 -8.67 -9.15
N ALA A 44 7.63 -7.66 -9.33
CA ALA A 44 7.08 -7.38 -10.65
C ALA A 44 8.21 -7.01 -11.62
N HIS A 45 9.15 -6.20 -11.15
CA HIS A 45 10.27 -5.83 -12.02
C HIS A 45 11.14 -7.04 -12.37
N ARG A 46 11.37 -7.91 -11.42
CA ARG A 46 12.17 -9.09 -11.69
C ARG A 46 11.43 -10.04 -12.62
N SER A 47 10.14 -10.15 -12.45
CA SER A 47 9.36 -11.03 -13.31
C SER A 47 9.34 -10.51 -14.73
N ALA A 48 9.34 -9.20 -14.88
CA ALA A 48 9.33 -8.61 -16.21
C ALA A 48 10.57 -9.03 -16.99
N GLN A 49 11.66 -9.28 -16.30
CA GLN A 49 12.88 -9.63 -16.99
C GLN A 49 12.93 -11.04 -17.47
N VAL A 50 12.11 -11.92 -16.92
CA VAL A 50 12.13 -13.31 -17.33
C VAL A 50 10.86 -13.75 -17.97
N ALA A 51 9.95 -12.86 -18.23
CA ALA A 51 8.65 -13.25 -18.71
C ALA A 51 8.48 -13.28 -20.18
N ASP A 52 9.51 -13.36 -20.92
CA ASP A 52 9.43 -13.30 -22.33
C ASP A 52 9.31 -14.66 -22.90
N GLU A 53 8.18 -15.18 -22.97
CA GLU A 53 8.01 -16.48 -23.53
C GLU A 53 7.58 -16.38 -24.94
N PRO A 54 8.30 -16.88 -25.85
CA PRO A 54 7.93 -16.78 -27.25
C PRO A 54 6.67 -17.53 -27.52
N GLY A 55 5.85 -16.98 -28.32
CA GLY A 55 4.62 -17.64 -28.67
C GLY A 55 3.42 -17.28 -27.86
N GLN A 56 3.61 -16.57 -26.79
CA GLN A 56 2.48 -16.19 -26.02
C GLN A 56 1.78 -15.01 -26.60
N ARG A 57 0.50 -15.06 -26.69
CA ARG A 57 -0.27 -14.00 -27.27
C ARG A 57 -0.50 -12.88 -26.30
N PHE A 58 -0.63 -13.19 -25.02
CA PHE A 58 -0.87 -12.20 -24.02
C PHE A 58 0.15 -12.35 -22.92
N PHE A 59 0.61 -11.25 -22.36
CA PHE A 59 1.53 -11.26 -21.28
C PHE A 59 0.98 -10.44 -20.18
N LEU A 60 1.44 -10.66 -18.97
CA LEU A 60 1.11 -9.78 -17.90
C LEU A 60 1.91 -8.50 -18.10
N ASP A 61 1.25 -7.38 -18.03
CA ASP A 61 1.92 -6.12 -18.25
C ASP A 61 2.56 -5.69 -16.95
N TYR A 62 3.77 -6.17 -16.72
CA TYR A 62 4.44 -5.92 -15.47
C TYR A 62 4.79 -4.46 -15.28
N GLU A 63 5.06 -3.75 -16.34
CA GLU A 63 5.35 -2.35 -16.22
C GLU A 63 4.18 -1.56 -15.72
N ARG A 64 3.01 -1.83 -16.25
CA ARG A 64 1.82 -1.17 -15.82
C ARG A 64 1.47 -1.55 -14.40
N LEU A 65 1.65 -2.83 -14.06
CA LEU A 65 1.39 -3.29 -12.72
C LEU A 65 2.32 -2.60 -11.73
N ALA A 66 3.60 -2.53 -12.05
CA ALA A 66 4.55 -1.88 -11.16
C ALA A 66 4.23 -0.40 -11.00
N GLY A 67 3.80 0.23 -12.07
CA GLY A 67 3.44 1.63 -11.99
C GLY A 67 2.23 1.87 -11.10
N ASP A 68 1.27 0.98 -11.16
CA ASP A 68 0.11 1.11 -10.30
C ASP A 68 0.48 0.84 -8.84
N ILE A 69 1.35 -0.12 -8.61
CA ILE A 69 1.81 -0.39 -7.26
C ILE A 69 2.52 0.84 -6.70
N GLU A 70 3.30 1.49 -7.53
CA GLU A 70 3.99 2.69 -7.11
C GLU A 70 3.01 3.79 -6.73
N ARG A 71 1.97 3.96 -7.50
CA ARG A 71 0.98 4.98 -7.19
C ARG A 71 0.25 4.68 -5.90
N ILE A 72 -0.06 3.41 -5.66
CA ILE A 72 -0.71 3.03 -4.43
C ILE A 72 0.23 3.30 -3.26
N ARG A 73 1.50 2.94 -3.41
CA ARG A 73 2.47 3.16 -2.37
C ARG A 73 2.61 4.64 -2.05
N HIS A 74 2.66 5.47 -3.07
CA HIS A 74 2.75 6.90 -2.85
C HIS A 74 1.53 7.44 -2.12
N GLY A 75 0.37 6.90 -2.42
CA GLY A 75 -0.84 7.31 -1.72
C GLY A 75 -0.76 7.00 -0.25
N LEU A 76 -0.22 5.84 0.09
CA LEU A 76 -0.07 5.47 1.48
C LEU A 76 0.99 6.33 2.17
N GLU A 77 2.06 6.60 1.45
CA GLU A 77 3.11 7.47 2.01
C GLU A 77 2.58 8.86 2.28
N ASN A 78 1.76 9.35 1.38
CA ASN A 78 1.17 10.65 1.57
C ASN A 78 0.20 10.68 2.73
N TYR A 79 -0.48 9.60 2.96
CA TYR A 79 -1.37 9.53 4.10
C TYR A 79 -0.57 9.66 5.40
N LEU A 80 0.59 9.04 5.47
CA LEU A 80 1.40 9.11 6.65
C LEU A 80 2.10 10.45 6.80
N SER A 81 2.43 11.08 5.72
CA SER A 81 3.13 12.35 5.74
C SER A 81 2.59 13.25 4.66
N PRO A 82 1.49 13.86 4.88
CA PRO A 82 0.87 14.65 3.83
C PRO A 82 1.74 15.82 3.43
N SER A 83 1.80 16.04 2.15
CA SER A 83 2.54 17.12 1.64
C SER A 83 1.69 18.34 1.55
N ARG A 84 2.26 19.53 1.72
CA ARG A 84 1.50 20.67 1.61
C ARG A 84 1.05 20.89 0.25
N ALA A 85 1.80 20.68 -0.68
CA ALA A 85 1.42 20.89 -2.05
C ALA A 85 0.73 19.69 -2.52
N GLN A 86 -0.51 19.67 -2.55
CA GLN A 86 -1.18 18.58 -2.99
C GLN A 86 -1.49 18.57 -4.38
N PRO A 87 -1.07 17.76 -5.11
CA PRO A 87 -1.39 17.69 -6.51
C PRO A 87 -2.72 17.21 -6.60
N ARG A 88 -3.37 17.40 -7.49
CA ARG A 88 -4.54 17.06 -7.59
C ARG A 88 -4.83 16.00 -8.37
N ASP A 89 -5.48 15.58 -8.97
CA ASP A 89 -5.82 14.60 -9.88
C ASP A 89 -4.99 13.43 -9.83
N PRO A 90 -5.25 12.50 -9.01
CA PRO A 90 -4.50 11.29 -8.99
C PRO A 90 -4.71 10.54 -10.27
N VAL A 91 -3.70 9.97 -10.77
CA VAL A 91 -3.79 9.18 -11.97
C VAL A 91 -4.50 7.90 -11.61
N GLU A 92 -5.44 7.55 -12.42
CA GLU A 92 -6.23 6.40 -12.15
C GLU A 92 -5.44 5.14 -12.32
N ILE A 93 -5.68 4.16 -11.47
CA ILE A 93 -5.04 2.89 -11.59
C ILE A 93 -5.69 2.12 -12.71
N ALA A 94 -4.90 1.52 -13.54
CA ALA A 94 -5.42 0.88 -14.72
C ALA A 94 -6.29 -0.31 -14.42
N GLY A 95 -5.85 -1.17 -13.55
CA GLY A 95 -6.62 -2.34 -13.23
C GLY A 95 -6.63 -3.41 -14.29
N SER A 96 -5.97 -3.18 -15.39
CA SER A 96 -5.90 -4.15 -16.46
C SER A 96 -4.45 -4.38 -16.80
N TYR A 97 -3.97 -5.57 -16.58
CA TYR A 97 -2.55 -5.85 -16.70
C TYR A 97 -2.21 -6.93 -17.70
N ILE A 98 -3.06 -7.13 -18.67
CA ILE A 98 -2.78 -8.06 -19.73
C ILE A 98 -2.50 -7.26 -20.97
N LYS A 99 -1.39 -7.51 -21.60
CA LYS A 99 -1.10 -6.81 -22.83
C LYS A 99 -0.88 -7.81 -23.94
N ALA A 100 -1.35 -7.47 -25.09
CA ALA A 100 -1.22 -8.31 -26.24
C ALA A 100 0.19 -8.22 -26.77
N GLN A 101 0.67 -9.31 -27.30
CA GLN A 101 1.98 -9.29 -27.87
C GLN A 101 1.92 -8.55 -29.16
N THR A 102 2.67 -7.49 -29.24
CA THR A 102 2.61 -6.76 -30.43
C THR A 102 3.77 -7.14 -31.14
N GLY A 103 3.95 -7.49 -31.92
CA GLY A 103 5.05 -7.76 -32.56
C GLY A 103 4.82 -8.52 -33.61
N ALA A 104 3.91 -8.82 -33.85
CA ALA A 104 3.73 -9.61 -34.73
C ALA A 104 3.78 -9.19 -35.83
N PRO A 105 3.98 -9.51 -36.64
CA PRO A 105 3.92 -9.36 -37.81
C PRO A 105 3.63 -10.00 -38.32
#